data_bb390b911b8b82f9869c0b8e38cc8db7
#
_entry.id   bb390b911b8b82f9869c0b8e38cc8db7
#
_cell.length_a   1.000
_cell.length_b   1.000
_cell.length_c   1.000
_cell.angle_alpha   90.00
_cell.angle_beta   90.00
_cell.angle_gamma   90.00
#
_symmetry.space_group_name_H-M   'P 1'
#
loop_
_entity.id
_entity.type
_entity.pdbx_description
1 polymer ?
#
loop_
_entity_poly.entity_id
_entity_poly.type
_entity_poly.pdbx_seq_one_letter_code
_entity_poly.pdbx_strand_id
1 'polypeptide(L)'
;MPENVLPELLALEKTIEQGAADLQVRVVREVRMASGPRFPIYSIGIGNPAPDIPAIGFFGGVHGLERIGAEVVMAFLQSIVMRLRWDTTLHQQLEHVRLVF
;
A
#
# COMPACT_ATOMS: atom_id res chain seq x y z
N MET A 1 18.78 -18.08 5.26
CA MET A 1 17.71 -17.23 4.80
C MET A 1 16.49 -17.36 5.71
N PRO A 2 15.94 -16.26 6.15
CA PRO A 2 14.72 -16.35 6.96
C PRO A 2 13.57 -16.95 6.15
N GLU A 3 13.02 -18.01 6.65
CA GLU A 3 11.92 -18.74 6.02
C GLU A 3 10.58 -17.98 6.12
N ASN A 4 10.55 -16.96 6.96
CA ASN A 4 9.37 -16.16 7.23
C ASN A 4 9.35 -14.85 6.45
N VAL A 5 10.14 -14.74 5.38
CA VAL A 5 10.19 -13.55 4.53
C VAL A 5 9.32 -13.79 3.30
N LEU A 6 8.42 -12.85 3.03
CA LEU A 6 7.63 -12.80 1.81
C LEU A 6 8.22 -11.74 0.89
N PRO A 7 8.67 -12.09 -0.31
CA PRO A 7 9.25 -11.10 -1.23
C PRO A 7 8.31 -9.95 -1.57
N GLU A 8 7.03 -10.25 -1.74
CA GLU A 8 6.01 -9.24 -2.02
C GLU A 8 5.87 -8.26 -0.85
N LEU A 9 5.92 -8.76 0.38
CA LEU A 9 5.83 -7.92 1.56
C LEU A 9 7.06 -7.02 1.69
N LEU A 10 8.24 -7.54 1.40
CA LEU A 10 9.48 -6.74 1.42
C LEU A 10 9.42 -5.63 0.38
N ALA A 11 8.94 -5.94 -0.82
CA ALA A 11 8.78 -4.95 -1.88
C ALA A 11 7.78 -3.86 -1.47
N LEU A 12 6.68 -4.25 -0.84
CA LEU A 12 5.68 -3.31 -0.33
C LEU A 12 6.28 -2.40 0.75
N GLU A 13 6.98 -2.97 1.71
CA GLU A 13 7.60 -2.21 2.80
C GLU A 13 8.65 -1.23 2.27
N LYS A 14 9.38 -1.62 1.24
CA LYS A 14 10.33 -0.71 0.58
C LYS A 14 9.59 0.46 -0.09
N THR A 15 8.49 0.19 -0.75
CA THR A 15 7.66 1.24 -1.36
C THR A 15 7.10 2.19 -0.30
N ILE A 16 6.63 1.67 0.81
CA ILE A 16 6.15 2.47 1.95
C ILE A 16 7.26 3.39 2.46
N GLU A 17 8.45 2.87 2.60
CA GLU A 17 9.60 3.63 3.07
C GLU A 17 9.95 4.77 2.10
N GLN A 18 9.92 4.49 0.80
CA GLN A 18 10.18 5.49 -0.24
C GLN A 18 9.15 6.62 -0.26
N GLY A 19 7.90 6.32 0.07
CA GLY A 19 6.81 7.29 0.05
C GLY A 19 6.39 7.80 1.43
N ALA A 20 7.15 7.54 2.47
CA ALA A 20 6.73 7.76 3.87
C ALA A 20 6.20 9.16 4.16
N ALA A 21 6.72 10.19 3.48
CA ALA A 21 6.28 11.57 3.70
C ALA A 21 4.84 11.82 3.23
N ASP A 22 4.36 11.04 2.26
CA ASP A 22 3.07 11.25 1.61
C ASP A 22 2.06 10.14 1.92
N LEU A 23 2.47 9.09 2.60
CA LEU A 23 1.62 7.93 2.87
C LEU A 23 1.12 7.92 4.30
N GLN A 24 -0.14 7.50 4.47
CA GLN A 24 -0.75 7.23 5.76
C GLN A 24 -0.82 5.72 5.91
N VAL A 25 0.10 5.14 6.64
CA VAL A 25 0.26 3.69 6.73
C VAL A 25 -0.27 3.19 8.07
N ARG A 26 -1.09 2.15 7.99
CA ARG A 26 -1.61 1.49 9.19
C ARG A 26 -1.53 -0.03 9.02
N VAL A 27 -1.13 -0.72 10.07
CA VAL A 27 -1.25 -2.18 10.14
C VAL A 27 -2.66 -2.50 10.62
N VAL A 28 -3.48 -3.03 9.74
CA VAL A 28 -4.88 -3.33 10.04
C VAL A 28 -4.97 -4.60 10.88
N ARG A 29 -4.15 -5.58 10.56
CA ARG A 29 -4.14 -6.88 11.22
C ARG A 29 -2.79 -7.55 10.96
N GLU A 30 -2.41 -8.44 11.86
CA GLU A 30 -1.30 -9.36 11.61
C GLU A 30 -1.83 -10.75 11.39
N VAL A 31 -1.33 -11.42 10.33
CA VAL A 31 -1.66 -12.81 10.06
C VAL A 31 -0.56 -13.67 10.68
N ARG A 32 -0.98 -14.61 11.54
CA ARG A 32 -0.07 -15.53 12.18
C ARG A 32 -0.07 -16.84 11.42
N MET A 33 1.09 -17.23 10.93
CA MET A 33 1.26 -18.52 10.27
C MET A 33 1.33 -19.65 11.32
N ALA A 34 0.95 -20.86 10.91
CA ALA A 34 1.02 -22.03 11.78
C ALA A 34 2.43 -22.31 12.28
N SER A 35 3.45 -21.92 11.51
CA SER A 35 4.86 -22.06 11.86
C SER A 35 5.39 -20.99 12.81
N GLY A 36 4.57 -20.01 13.20
CA GLY A 36 4.92 -18.98 14.16
C GLY A 36 5.13 -17.58 13.65
N PRO A 37 5.65 -17.32 12.42
CA PRO A 37 5.87 -15.97 11.96
C PRO A 37 4.57 -15.20 11.77
N ARG A 38 4.64 -13.87 11.97
CA ARG A 38 3.50 -12.96 11.79
C ARG A 38 3.79 -12.04 10.63
N PHE A 39 2.77 -11.80 9.82
CA PHE A 39 2.86 -10.90 8.68
C PHE A 39 1.81 -9.81 8.81
N PRO A 40 2.20 -8.53 8.67
CA PRO A 40 1.25 -7.43 8.74
C PRO A 40 0.41 -7.33 7.47
N ILE A 41 -0.83 -6.91 7.64
CA ILE A 41 -1.68 -6.46 6.54
C ILE A 41 -1.77 -4.96 6.63
N TYR A 42 -1.27 -4.29 5.60
CA TYR A 42 -1.21 -2.84 5.57
C TYR A 42 -2.45 -2.24 4.92
N SER A 43 -2.87 -1.10 5.46
CA SER A 43 -3.74 -0.16 4.78
C SER A 43 -2.93 1.11 4.51
N ILE A 44 -2.86 1.52 3.26
CA ILE A 44 -2.03 2.64 2.84
C ILE A 44 -2.92 3.68 2.19
N GLY A 45 -3.03 4.84 2.84
CA GLY A 45 -3.78 5.98 2.33
C GLY A 45 -2.86 7.01 1.70
N ILE A 46 -3.31 7.60 0.61
CA ILE A 46 -2.61 8.69 -0.06
C ILE A 46 -3.64 9.77 -0.36
N GLY A 47 -3.35 11.00 0.02
CA GLY A 47 -4.21 12.14 -0.23
C GLY A 47 -4.86 12.67 1.03
N ASN A 48 -5.89 13.51 0.85
CA ASN A 48 -6.54 14.19 1.96
C ASN A 48 -7.25 13.18 2.88
N PRO A 49 -6.88 13.09 4.16
CA PRO A 49 -7.47 12.10 5.08
C PRO A 49 -8.82 12.53 5.69
N ALA A 50 -9.33 13.70 5.35
CA ALA A 50 -10.59 14.18 5.92
C ALA A 50 -11.75 13.21 5.61
N PRO A 51 -12.66 12.96 6.57
CA PRO A 51 -13.69 11.93 6.40
C PRO A 51 -14.73 12.26 5.34
N ASP A 52 -14.87 13.52 4.94
CA ASP A 52 -15.81 13.96 3.91
C ASP A 52 -15.23 13.92 2.49
N ILE A 53 -13.96 13.58 2.35
CA ILE A 53 -13.30 13.47 1.05
C ILE A 53 -13.58 12.09 0.45
N PRO A 54 -13.96 12.01 -0.84
CA PRO A 54 -14.15 10.72 -1.49
C PRO A 54 -12.88 9.86 -1.46
N ALA A 55 -13.04 8.58 -1.25
CA ALA A 55 -11.92 7.63 -1.25
C ALA A 55 -12.17 6.54 -2.28
N ILE A 56 -11.10 6.15 -2.98
CA ILE A 56 -11.12 5.04 -3.94
C ILE A 56 -10.21 3.95 -3.38
N GLY A 57 -10.74 2.74 -3.24
CA GLY A 57 -10.00 1.61 -2.71
C GLY A 57 -9.47 0.70 -3.80
N PHE A 58 -8.26 0.22 -3.59
CA PHE A 58 -7.59 -0.75 -4.46
C PHE A 58 -7.16 -1.94 -3.62
N PHE A 59 -7.73 -3.11 -3.89
CA PHE A 59 -7.51 -4.30 -3.09
C PHE A 59 -6.90 -5.39 -3.96
N GLY A 60 -5.80 -5.96 -3.51
CA GLY A 60 -5.14 -7.06 -4.20
C GLY A 60 -4.93 -8.24 -3.26
N GLY A 61 -4.87 -9.45 -3.86
CA GLY A 61 -4.61 -10.66 -3.10
C GLY A 61 -5.78 -11.15 -2.24
N VAL A 62 -7.00 -10.71 -2.55
CA VAL A 62 -8.20 -11.06 -1.78
C VAL A 62 -8.45 -12.57 -1.77
N HIS A 63 -8.12 -13.24 -2.86
CA HIS A 63 -8.33 -14.69 -3.01
C HIS A 63 -7.08 -15.52 -2.71
N GLY A 64 -6.13 -14.96 -2.01
CA GLY A 64 -4.96 -15.68 -1.51
C GLY A 64 -3.94 -16.08 -2.56
N LEU A 65 -4.29 -17.06 -3.40
CA LEU A 65 -3.36 -17.58 -4.41
C LEU A 65 -3.26 -16.72 -5.66
N GLU A 66 -4.09 -15.70 -5.80
CA GLU A 66 -4.07 -14.81 -6.95
C GLU A 66 -3.01 -13.73 -6.79
N ARG A 67 -1.81 -14.03 -7.25
CA ARG A 67 -0.66 -13.12 -7.12
C ARG A 67 -0.73 -11.93 -8.07
N ILE A 68 -1.35 -12.13 -9.24
CA ILE A 68 -1.42 -11.08 -10.28
C ILE A 68 -2.15 -9.84 -9.77
N GLY A 69 -3.28 -10.03 -9.06
CA GLY A 69 -4.02 -8.90 -8.50
C GLY A 69 -3.19 -8.09 -7.52
N ALA A 70 -2.48 -8.76 -6.62
CA ALA A 70 -1.61 -8.10 -5.65
C ALA A 70 -0.45 -7.38 -6.35
N GLU A 71 0.15 -8.00 -7.36
CA GLU A 71 1.24 -7.40 -8.12
C GLU A 71 0.81 -6.14 -8.86
N VAL A 72 -0.40 -6.15 -9.45
CA VAL A 72 -0.94 -4.98 -10.15
C VAL A 72 -1.18 -3.83 -9.17
N VAL A 73 -1.78 -4.10 -8.02
CA VAL A 73 -2.01 -3.08 -7.00
C VAL A 73 -0.70 -2.51 -6.49
N MET A 74 0.30 -3.35 -6.25
CA MET A 74 1.62 -2.89 -5.81
C MET A 74 2.31 -2.05 -6.87
N ALA A 75 2.23 -2.46 -8.14
CA ALA A 75 2.85 -1.70 -9.23
C ALA A 75 2.20 -0.33 -9.37
N PHE A 76 0.89 -0.24 -9.20
CA PHE A 76 0.19 1.03 -9.22
C PHE A 76 0.62 1.92 -8.05
N LEU A 77 0.69 1.37 -6.85
CA LEU A 77 1.18 2.11 -5.68
C LEU A 77 2.60 2.64 -5.90
N GLN A 78 3.49 1.81 -6.41
CA GLN A 78 4.87 2.22 -6.71
C GLN A 78 4.90 3.36 -7.73
N SER A 79 4.08 3.27 -8.76
CA SER A 79 3.97 4.31 -9.77
C SER A 79 3.55 5.65 -9.16
N ILE A 80 2.56 5.64 -8.27
CA ILE A 80 2.10 6.85 -7.60
C ILE A 80 3.18 7.41 -6.68
N VAL A 81 3.83 6.56 -5.89
CA VAL A 81 4.92 7.00 -5.00
C VAL A 81 6.04 7.67 -5.78
N MET A 82 6.40 7.12 -6.93
CA MET A 82 7.41 7.73 -7.78
C MET A 82 6.97 9.09 -8.32
N ARG A 83 5.71 9.20 -8.74
CA ARG A 83 5.17 10.46 -9.27
C ARG A 83 5.05 11.54 -8.21
N LEU A 84 4.80 11.17 -6.96
CA LEU A 84 4.70 12.14 -5.86
C LEU A 84 5.97 12.95 -5.64
N ARG A 85 7.10 12.49 -6.18
CA ARG A 85 8.37 13.20 -6.06
C ARG A 85 8.45 14.44 -6.95
N TRP A 86 7.67 14.48 -8.04
CA TRP A 86 7.82 15.55 -9.04
C TRP A 86 6.49 16.06 -9.61
N ASP A 87 5.40 15.31 -9.45
CA ASP A 87 4.13 15.64 -10.11
C ASP A 87 3.25 16.50 -9.21
N THR A 88 3.34 17.82 -9.39
CA THR A 88 2.55 18.75 -8.59
C THR A 88 1.06 18.66 -8.89
N THR A 89 0.70 18.29 -10.12
CA THR A 89 -0.71 18.10 -10.49
C THR A 89 -1.30 16.94 -9.70
N LEU A 90 -0.55 15.86 -9.52
CA LEU A 90 -1.00 14.74 -8.70
C LEU A 90 -1.24 15.17 -7.26
N HIS A 91 -0.35 15.97 -6.67
CA HIS A 91 -0.55 16.50 -5.32
C HIS A 91 -1.83 17.33 -5.22
N GLN A 92 -2.11 18.15 -6.23
CA GLN A 92 -3.33 18.95 -6.27
C GLN A 92 -4.58 18.09 -6.35
N GLN A 93 -4.56 17.03 -7.16
CA GLN A 93 -5.68 16.11 -7.29
C GLN A 93 -5.94 15.37 -5.98
N LEU A 94 -4.88 15.01 -5.26
CA LEU A 94 -4.99 14.29 -3.99
C LEU A 94 -5.48 15.16 -2.83
N GLU A 95 -5.64 16.45 -3.02
CA GLU A 95 -6.35 17.30 -2.05
C GLU A 95 -7.86 17.02 -2.05
N HIS A 96 -8.39 16.49 -3.15
CA HIS A 96 -9.81 16.30 -3.37
C HIS A 96 -10.25 14.84 -3.37
N VAL A 97 -9.31 13.90 -3.31
CA VAL A 97 -9.59 12.48 -3.29
C VAL A 97 -8.52 11.75 -2.48
N ARG A 98 -8.92 10.66 -1.86
CA ARG A 98 -7.99 9.78 -1.16
C ARG A 98 -7.95 8.43 -1.83
N LEU A 99 -6.77 7.89 -2.03
CA LEU A 99 -6.56 6.53 -2.52
C LEU A 99 -6.23 5.65 -1.33
N VAL A 100 -6.80 4.46 -1.29
CA VAL A 100 -6.56 3.47 -0.23
C VAL A 100 -6.13 2.16 -0.86
N PHE A 101 -5.00 1.64 -0.43
CA PHE A 101 -4.44 0.38 -0.92
C PHE A 101 -4.39 -0.66 0.19
#